data_9e0e0cb2733ceef5cf1369ee1d9c8ec1
#
_entry.id   9e0e0cb2733ceef5cf1369ee1d9c8ec1
#
_cell.length_a   1.000
_cell.length_b   1.000
_cell.length_c   1.000
_cell.angle_alpha   90.00
_cell.angle_beta   90.00
_cell.angle_gamma   90.00
#
_symmetry.space_group_name_H-M   'P 1'
#
loop_
_entity.id
_entity.type
_entity.pdbx_description
1 polymer ?
#
loop_
_entity_poly.entity_id
_entity_poly.type
_entity_poly.pdbx_seq_one_letter_code
_entity_poly.pdbx_strand_id
1 'polypeptide(L)'
;RILFFCGGETFLWRDGERTLRELVIEAKAMGFLIVNVVTNGTLPIDLPEADLILLSLDGDRERHNEIRGDTYDTIMQNIVSASADNICFYMAINQINKDHVRDVCLAARDTKNVRAVSFNFHTPYPDTRELALSKEEKAACCDVIAQMMKEGAPVFNLKSAFPYLIENRFPTPCHQCVVMENGKLSTCGRCIDVPGLCEQCGYFFVAEYTLLFRGNPRIIFEMLRTYLKYI
;
A
#
# COMPACT_ATOMS: atom_id res chain seq x y z
N ARG A 1 13.06 11.97 -0.70
CA ARG A 1 11.64 12.35 -0.92
C ARG A 1 10.95 11.22 -1.67
N ILE A 2 9.75 10.84 -1.21
CA ILE A 2 8.91 9.82 -1.82
C ILE A 2 7.60 10.49 -2.22
N LEU A 3 7.08 10.16 -3.39
CA LEU A 3 5.82 10.66 -3.90
C LEU A 3 4.85 9.49 -4.15
N PHE A 4 3.60 9.68 -3.80
CA PHE A 4 2.51 8.78 -4.15
C PHE A 4 1.46 9.54 -4.96
N PHE A 5 1.18 9.10 -6.16
CA PHE A 5 -0.02 9.50 -6.88
C PHE A 5 -1.15 8.57 -6.45
N CYS A 6 -2.19 9.13 -5.84
CA CYS A 6 -3.33 8.37 -5.32
C CYS A 6 -4.63 9.20 -5.41
N GLY A 7 -5.75 8.52 -5.19
CA GLY A 7 -7.10 9.11 -5.28
C GLY A 7 -7.85 8.54 -6.46
N GLY A 8 -9.18 8.40 -6.40
CA GLY A 8 -10.03 7.84 -7.47
C GLY A 8 -9.36 6.71 -8.26
N GLU A 9 -9.24 6.89 -9.58
CA GLU A 9 -8.41 6.06 -10.45
C GLU A 9 -7.35 6.94 -11.13
N THR A 10 -6.10 6.74 -10.80
CA THR A 10 -4.98 7.60 -11.21
C THR A 10 -4.69 7.50 -12.72
N PHE A 11 -4.91 6.35 -13.32
CA PHE A 11 -4.73 6.17 -14.77
C PHE A 11 -5.76 6.92 -15.63
N LEU A 12 -6.82 7.47 -15.01
CA LEU A 12 -7.76 8.39 -15.69
C LEU A 12 -7.23 9.83 -15.77
N TRP A 13 -6.18 10.16 -15.02
CA TRP A 13 -5.71 11.54 -14.97
C TRP A 13 -5.26 12.05 -16.37
N ARG A 14 -5.74 13.24 -16.72
CA ARG A 14 -5.39 13.96 -17.96
C ARG A 14 -5.35 15.44 -17.69
N ASP A 15 -4.43 16.11 -18.39
CA ASP A 15 -4.35 17.57 -18.51
C ASP A 15 -3.96 17.90 -19.95
N GLY A 16 -4.95 18.19 -20.78
CA GLY A 16 -4.79 18.24 -22.24
C GLY A 16 -4.34 16.88 -22.77
N GLU A 17 -3.19 16.84 -23.43
CA GLU A 17 -2.58 15.61 -23.94
C GLU A 17 -1.70 14.89 -22.91
N ARG A 18 -1.43 15.54 -21.77
CA ARG A 18 -0.59 14.97 -20.70
C ARG A 18 -1.33 13.86 -19.94
N THR A 19 -0.62 12.82 -19.66
CA THR A 19 -1.12 11.64 -18.93
C THR A 19 -0.38 11.49 -17.61
N LEU A 20 -0.75 10.49 -16.80
CA LEU A 20 -0.05 10.14 -15.58
C LEU A 20 1.45 9.85 -15.83
N ARG A 21 1.81 9.34 -17.01
CA ARG A 21 3.21 9.03 -17.37
C ARG A 21 4.09 10.29 -17.32
N GLU A 22 3.63 11.39 -17.92
CA GLU A 22 4.36 12.66 -17.90
C GLU A 22 4.54 13.19 -16.48
N LEU A 23 3.53 13.01 -15.59
CA LEU A 23 3.66 13.41 -14.19
C LEU A 23 4.71 12.59 -13.45
N VAL A 24 4.77 11.28 -13.68
CA VAL A 24 5.77 10.40 -13.06
C VAL A 24 7.17 10.79 -13.51
N ILE A 25 7.36 11.03 -14.81
CA ILE A 25 8.65 11.47 -15.37
C ILE A 25 9.07 12.83 -14.79
N GLU A 26 8.17 13.79 -14.73
CA GLU A 26 8.43 15.12 -14.14
C GLU A 26 8.78 15.03 -12.66
N ALA A 27 8.05 14.20 -11.89
CA ALA A 27 8.35 14.01 -10.47
C ALA A 27 9.77 13.46 -10.27
N LYS A 28 10.19 12.49 -11.07
CA LYS A 28 11.57 11.99 -11.04
C LYS A 28 12.58 13.05 -11.43
N ALA A 29 12.30 13.86 -12.44
CA ALA A 29 13.15 14.98 -12.83
C ALA A 29 13.26 16.06 -11.74
N MET A 30 12.22 16.25 -10.92
CA MET A 30 12.24 17.14 -9.74
C MET A 30 13.03 16.57 -8.56
N GLY A 31 13.58 15.36 -8.66
CA GLY A 31 14.41 14.73 -7.63
C GLY A 31 13.61 13.96 -6.56
N PHE A 32 12.38 13.54 -6.85
CA PHE A 32 11.74 12.50 -6.04
C PHE A 32 12.47 11.18 -6.26
N LEU A 33 12.92 10.58 -5.17
CA LEU A 33 13.74 9.37 -5.20
C LEU A 33 12.91 8.14 -5.53
N ILE A 34 11.67 8.13 -5.07
CA ILE A 34 10.69 7.06 -5.28
C ILE A 34 9.39 7.72 -5.69
N VAL A 35 8.80 7.25 -6.78
CA VAL A 35 7.50 7.70 -7.30
C VAL A 35 6.60 6.47 -7.47
N ASN A 36 5.61 6.36 -6.59
CA ASN A 36 4.63 5.28 -6.59
C ASN A 36 3.27 5.76 -7.10
N VAL A 37 2.52 4.85 -7.69
CA VAL A 37 1.17 5.10 -8.20
C VAL A 37 0.21 4.10 -7.57
N VAL A 38 -0.96 4.57 -7.11
CA VAL A 38 -2.03 3.71 -6.58
C VAL A 38 -3.14 3.59 -7.60
N THR A 39 -3.60 2.37 -7.88
CA THR A 39 -4.66 2.10 -8.86
C THR A 39 -5.62 1.01 -8.39
N ASN A 40 -6.85 1.03 -8.88
CA ASN A 40 -7.78 -0.09 -8.73
C ASN A 40 -7.53 -1.21 -9.77
N GLY A 41 -6.66 -0.97 -10.75
CA GLY A 41 -6.24 -1.95 -11.74
C GLY A 41 -7.25 -2.27 -12.85
N THR A 42 -8.36 -1.54 -12.95
CA THR A 42 -9.40 -1.81 -13.95
C THR A 42 -9.08 -1.26 -15.35
N LEU A 43 -8.07 -0.41 -15.44
CA LEU A 43 -7.53 0.12 -16.69
C LEU A 43 -6.19 -0.56 -17.04
N PRO A 44 -5.72 -0.50 -18.30
CA PRO A 44 -4.40 -1.00 -18.66
C PRO A 44 -3.30 -0.40 -17.80
N ILE A 45 -2.47 -1.28 -17.21
CA ILE A 45 -1.42 -0.92 -16.25
C ILE A 45 -0.08 -1.00 -16.96
N ASP A 46 0.31 0.06 -17.65
CA ASP A 46 1.60 0.13 -18.33
C ASP A 46 2.32 1.43 -18.03
N LEU A 47 3.11 1.43 -16.96
CA LEU A 47 3.83 2.59 -16.46
C LEU A 47 5.20 2.17 -15.88
N PRO A 48 6.15 1.75 -16.76
CA PRO A 48 7.46 1.29 -16.31
C PRO A 48 8.30 2.38 -15.64
N GLU A 49 7.94 3.65 -15.82
CA GLU A 49 8.62 4.78 -15.19
C GLU A 49 8.33 4.90 -13.68
N ALA A 50 7.23 4.34 -13.18
CA ALA A 50 6.95 4.29 -11.74
C ALA A 50 7.84 3.25 -11.04
N ASP A 51 8.24 3.52 -9.79
CA ASP A 51 9.02 2.57 -9.01
C ASP A 51 8.14 1.39 -8.56
N LEU A 52 6.94 1.66 -8.05
CA LEU A 52 5.91 0.66 -7.80
C LEU A 52 4.52 1.18 -8.21
N ILE A 53 3.74 0.28 -8.78
CA ILE A 53 2.30 0.45 -9.00
C ILE A 53 1.58 -0.34 -7.91
N LEU A 54 1.05 0.37 -6.90
CA LEU A 54 0.29 -0.21 -5.81
C LEU A 54 -1.12 -0.53 -6.29
N LEU A 55 -1.37 -1.78 -6.61
CA LEU A 55 -2.62 -2.25 -7.16
C LEU A 55 -3.49 -2.86 -6.07
N SER A 56 -4.70 -2.31 -5.89
CA SER A 56 -5.63 -2.78 -4.88
C SER A 56 -6.13 -4.20 -5.15
N LEU A 57 -5.85 -5.13 -4.22
CA LEU A 57 -6.36 -6.49 -4.24
C LEU A 57 -6.77 -6.90 -2.83
N ASP A 58 -8.06 -7.20 -2.60
CA ASP A 58 -8.63 -7.35 -1.27
C ASP A 58 -9.01 -8.80 -0.89
N GLY A 59 -8.48 -9.78 -1.58
CA GLY A 59 -8.69 -11.20 -1.32
C GLY A 59 -8.51 -12.06 -2.57
N ASP A 60 -9.02 -13.28 -2.52
CA ASP A 60 -9.23 -14.11 -3.70
C ASP A 60 -10.31 -13.51 -4.62
N ARG A 61 -10.63 -14.20 -5.72
CA ARG A 61 -11.61 -13.72 -6.70
C ARG A 61 -12.97 -13.38 -6.08
N GLU A 62 -13.48 -14.26 -5.25
CA GLU A 62 -14.81 -14.12 -4.65
C GLU A 62 -14.85 -12.94 -3.70
N ARG A 63 -13.91 -12.89 -2.76
CA ARG A 63 -13.82 -11.82 -1.77
C ARG A 63 -13.51 -10.47 -2.39
N HIS A 64 -12.60 -10.42 -3.35
CA HIS A 64 -12.30 -9.17 -4.05
C HIS A 64 -13.53 -8.63 -4.78
N ASN A 65 -14.24 -9.49 -5.52
CA ASN A 65 -15.43 -9.08 -6.26
C ASN A 65 -16.58 -8.66 -5.35
N GLU A 66 -16.73 -9.28 -4.18
CA GLU A 66 -17.70 -8.84 -3.17
C GLU A 66 -17.43 -7.43 -2.67
N ILE A 67 -16.15 -7.06 -2.48
CA ILE A 67 -15.75 -5.75 -1.96
C ILE A 67 -15.72 -4.67 -3.05
N ARG A 68 -15.24 -5.01 -4.26
CA ARG A 68 -14.93 -4.03 -5.32
C ARG A 68 -15.73 -4.20 -6.61
N GLY A 69 -16.73 -5.09 -6.62
CA GLY A 69 -17.46 -5.45 -7.83
C GLY A 69 -16.67 -6.43 -8.70
N ASP A 70 -17.26 -6.89 -9.80
CA ASP A 70 -16.71 -7.93 -10.68
C ASP A 70 -15.47 -7.45 -11.48
N THR A 71 -14.40 -7.11 -10.77
CA THR A 71 -13.19 -6.53 -11.37
C THR A 71 -11.97 -7.45 -11.37
N TYR A 72 -11.98 -8.54 -10.60
CA TYR A 72 -10.81 -9.40 -10.42
C TYR A 72 -10.20 -9.89 -11.75
N ASP A 73 -11.02 -10.41 -12.66
CA ASP A 73 -10.52 -10.96 -13.92
C ASP A 73 -9.94 -9.89 -14.84
N THR A 74 -10.58 -8.72 -14.89
CA THR A 74 -10.05 -7.56 -15.62
C THR A 74 -8.70 -7.14 -15.08
N ILE A 75 -8.56 -7.08 -13.75
CA ILE A 75 -7.31 -6.74 -13.09
C ILE A 75 -6.21 -7.74 -13.45
N MET A 76 -6.49 -9.04 -13.34
CA MET A 76 -5.52 -10.08 -13.67
C MET A 76 -5.09 -10.05 -15.15
N GLN A 77 -6.01 -9.76 -16.07
CA GLN A 77 -5.68 -9.57 -17.49
C GLN A 77 -4.77 -8.35 -17.69
N ASN A 78 -5.06 -7.23 -17.04
CA ASN A 78 -4.25 -6.02 -17.13
C ASN A 78 -2.83 -6.25 -16.59
N ILE A 79 -2.68 -7.00 -15.48
CA ILE A 79 -1.38 -7.35 -14.91
C ILE A 79 -0.55 -8.19 -15.89
N VAL A 80 -1.16 -9.22 -16.48
CA VAL A 80 -0.46 -10.11 -17.43
C VAL A 80 -0.02 -9.35 -18.68
N SER A 81 -0.78 -8.34 -19.09
CA SER A 81 -0.52 -7.51 -20.26
C SER A 81 0.49 -6.37 -20.01
N ALA A 82 0.84 -6.11 -18.74
CA ALA A 82 1.81 -5.06 -18.40
C ALA A 82 3.21 -5.40 -18.92
N SER A 83 3.94 -4.37 -19.39
CA SER A 83 5.30 -4.53 -19.93
C SER A 83 6.37 -4.63 -18.84
N ALA A 84 6.10 -4.12 -17.63
CA ALA A 84 7.01 -4.08 -16.50
C ALA A 84 6.54 -4.97 -15.34
N ASP A 85 7.49 -5.38 -14.50
CA ASP A 85 7.26 -6.19 -13.31
C ASP A 85 7.22 -5.35 -12.01
N ASN A 86 6.78 -4.08 -12.10
CA ASN A 86 6.76 -3.13 -10.98
C ASN A 86 5.41 -3.06 -10.24
N ILE A 87 4.55 -4.07 -10.40
CA ILE A 87 3.26 -4.14 -9.73
C ILE A 87 3.44 -4.68 -8.31
N CYS A 88 2.84 -3.99 -7.34
CA CYS A 88 2.76 -4.42 -5.95
C CYS A 88 1.30 -4.53 -5.55
N PHE A 89 0.82 -5.71 -5.17
CA PHE A 89 -0.51 -5.83 -4.59
C PHE A 89 -0.60 -5.03 -3.31
N TYR A 90 -1.72 -4.36 -3.11
CA TYR A 90 -1.94 -3.48 -1.98
C TYR A 90 -3.29 -3.78 -1.32
N MET A 91 -3.25 -4.31 -0.10
CA MET A 91 -4.42 -4.74 0.64
C MET A 91 -4.59 -3.94 1.92
N ALA A 92 -5.78 -3.35 2.10
CA ALA A 92 -6.21 -2.78 3.37
C ALA A 92 -6.98 -3.85 4.16
N ILE A 93 -6.31 -4.50 5.12
CA ILE A 93 -6.87 -5.58 5.92
C ILE A 93 -7.93 -5.01 6.88
N ASN A 94 -9.12 -5.60 6.87
CA ASN A 94 -10.27 -5.20 7.67
C ASN A 94 -11.12 -6.42 8.07
N GLN A 95 -12.23 -6.22 8.75
CA GLN A 95 -13.11 -7.31 9.22
C GLN A 95 -13.65 -8.20 8.09
N ILE A 96 -13.78 -7.66 6.86
CA ILE A 96 -14.37 -8.41 5.75
C ILE A 96 -13.34 -9.35 5.10
N ASN A 97 -12.06 -8.94 5.05
CA ASN A 97 -11.03 -9.64 4.26
C ASN A 97 -9.83 -10.18 5.06
N LYS A 98 -9.82 -10.07 6.38
CA LYS A 98 -8.71 -10.50 7.25
C LYS A 98 -8.28 -11.95 7.04
N ASP A 99 -9.19 -12.82 6.70
CA ASP A 99 -8.94 -14.26 6.49
C ASP A 99 -8.31 -14.55 5.11
N HIS A 100 -8.27 -13.56 4.20
CA HIS A 100 -7.74 -13.66 2.83
C HIS A 100 -6.31 -13.12 2.64
N VAL A 101 -5.61 -12.78 3.73
CA VAL A 101 -4.21 -12.31 3.70
C VAL A 101 -3.29 -13.32 3.02
N ARG A 102 -3.49 -14.62 3.30
CA ARG A 102 -2.73 -15.71 2.68
C ARG A 102 -2.95 -15.77 1.16
N ASP A 103 -4.19 -15.64 0.74
CA ASP A 103 -4.56 -15.74 -0.69
C ASP A 103 -3.90 -14.63 -1.51
N VAL A 104 -3.87 -13.40 -0.98
CA VAL A 104 -3.20 -12.26 -1.63
C VAL A 104 -1.67 -12.48 -1.68
N CYS A 105 -1.06 -13.06 -0.64
CA CYS A 105 0.36 -13.43 -0.66
C CYS A 105 0.67 -14.47 -1.73
N LEU A 106 -0.18 -15.50 -1.85
CA LEU A 106 -0.03 -16.54 -2.88
C LEU A 106 -0.23 -15.96 -4.28
N ALA A 107 -1.24 -15.13 -4.47
CA ALA A 107 -1.47 -14.42 -5.73
C ALA A 107 -0.24 -13.59 -6.12
N ALA A 108 0.38 -12.86 -5.18
CA ALA A 108 1.58 -12.06 -5.45
C ALA A 108 2.78 -12.92 -5.84
N ARG A 109 2.93 -14.09 -5.24
CA ARG A 109 4.03 -15.03 -5.55
C ARG A 109 3.86 -15.67 -6.93
N ASP A 110 2.62 -16.00 -7.29
CA ASP A 110 2.32 -16.86 -8.43
C ASP A 110 1.92 -16.07 -9.70
N THR A 111 1.72 -14.74 -9.59
CA THR A 111 1.34 -13.88 -10.72
C THR A 111 2.57 -13.20 -11.33
N LYS A 112 2.76 -13.41 -12.65
CA LYS A 112 3.79 -12.71 -13.42
C LYS A 112 3.58 -11.19 -13.36
N ASN A 113 4.67 -10.42 -13.41
CA ASN A 113 4.71 -8.96 -13.35
C ASN A 113 4.31 -8.37 -11.97
N VAL A 114 3.98 -9.22 -10.98
CA VAL A 114 3.82 -8.80 -9.59
C VAL A 114 5.12 -8.98 -8.85
N ARG A 115 5.72 -7.85 -8.44
CA ARG A 115 7.01 -7.80 -7.75
C ARG A 115 6.88 -8.03 -6.25
N ALA A 116 5.76 -7.55 -5.65
CA ALA A 116 5.58 -7.59 -4.21
C ALA A 116 4.09 -7.54 -3.80
N VAL A 117 3.84 -7.71 -2.52
CA VAL A 117 2.58 -7.39 -1.85
C VAL A 117 2.85 -6.52 -0.63
N SER A 118 2.01 -5.51 -0.41
CA SER A 118 2.05 -4.62 0.75
C SER A 118 0.69 -4.57 1.43
N PHE A 119 0.71 -4.53 2.75
CA PHE A 119 -0.48 -4.51 3.59
C PHE A 119 -0.58 -3.23 4.41
N ASN A 120 -1.81 -2.83 4.71
CA ASN A 120 -2.14 -1.92 5.79
C ASN A 120 -3.30 -2.50 6.58
N PHE A 121 -3.47 -2.07 7.82
CA PHE A 121 -4.74 -2.26 8.52
C PHE A 121 -5.70 -1.12 8.17
N HIS A 122 -6.99 -1.42 8.14
CA HIS A 122 -8.01 -0.39 8.03
C HIS A 122 -7.89 0.61 9.18
N THR A 123 -7.85 1.90 8.85
CA THR A 123 -7.94 2.98 9.83
C THR A 123 -9.44 3.27 10.08
N PRO A 124 -9.93 3.21 11.34
CA PRO A 124 -11.37 3.23 11.64
C PRO A 124 -11.96 4.64 11.54
N TYR A 125 -12.21 5.11 10.33
CA TYR A 125 -12.93 6.36 10.11
C TYR A 125 -14.34 6.31 10.72
N PRO A 126 -14.97 7.46 11.04
CA PRO A 126 -16.25 7.51 11.74
C PRO A 126 -17.34 6.62 11.13
N ASP A 127 -17.39 6.52 9.82
CA ASP A 127 -18.39 5.80 9.00
C ASP A 127 -18.00 4.35 8.69
N THR A 128 -16.84 3.89 9.14
CA THR A 128 -16.33 2.54 8.84
C THR A 128 -15.65 1.90 10.05
N ARG A 129 -16.07 2.30 11.26
CA ARG A 129 -15.50 1.81 12.53
C ARG A 129 -15.66 0.31 12.70
N GLU A 130 -16.73 -0.24 12.19
CA GLU A 130 -17.07 -1.67 12.23
C GLU A 130 -16.07 -2.52 11.44
N LEU A 131 -15.30 -1.92 10.52
CA LEU A 131 -14.26 -2.59 9.75
C LEU A 131 -12.92 -2.70 10.50
N ALA A 132 -12.80 -2.06 11.67
CA ALA A 132 -11.57 -2.09 12.46
C ALA A 132 -11.27 -3.48 13.01
N LEU A 133 -10.00 -3.85 13.00
CA LEU A 133 -9.52 -5.08 13.62
C LEU A 133 -9.21 -4.86 15.11
N SER A 134 -9.52 -5.85 15.93
CA SER A 134 -9.01 -5.93 17.30
C SER A 134 -7.49 -6.14 17.31
N LYS A 135 -6.88 -5.98 18.48
CA LYS A 135 -5.45 -6.22 18.65
C LYS A 135 -5.08 -7.68 18.36
N GLU A 136 -5.90 -8.62 18.80
CA GLU A 136 -5.74 -10.06 18.59
C GLU A 136 -5.84 -10.41 17.11
N GLU A 137 -6.79 -9.80 16.38
CA GLU A 137 -6.96 -10.00 14.95
C GLU A 137 -5.78 -9.41 14.17
N LYS A 138 -5.27 -8.22 14.53
CA LYS A 138 -4.05 -7.66 13.96
C LYS A 138 -2.85 -8.57 14.16
N ALA A 139 -2.71 -9.15 15.37
CA ALA A 139 -1.64 -10.09 15.65
C ALA A 139 -1.75 -11.35 14.79
N ALA A 140 -2.94 -11.94 14.67
CA ALA A 140 -3.17 -13.08 13.80
C ALA A 140 -2.83 -12.79 12.34
N CYS A 141 -3.25 -11.66 11.79
CA CYS A 141 -2.87 -11.24 10.43
C CYS A 141 -1.35 -11.09 10.28
N CYS A 142 -0.68 -10.45 11.25
CA CYS A 142 0.78 -10.30 11.24
C CYS A 142 1.51 -11.65 11.28
N ASP A 143 0.98 -12.63 12.03
CA ASP A 143 1.53 -13.99 12.09
C ASP A 143 1.39 -14.71 10.74
N VAL A 144 0.24 -14.57 10.06
CA VAL A 144 0.04 -15.08 8.69
C VAL A 144 1.03 -14.44 7.74
N ILE A 145 1.16 -13.10 7.74
CA ILE A 145 2.12 -12.38 6.88
C ILE A 145 3.55 -12.87 7.15
N ALA A 146 3.94 -12.97 8.43
CA ALA A 146 5.27 -13.44 8.81
C ALA A 146 5.54 -14.89 8.38
N GLN A 147 4.52 -15.75 8.40
CA GLN A 147 4.61 -17.11 7.91
C GLN A 147 4.77 -17.13 6.38
N MET A 148 3.98 -16.33 5.65
CA MET A 148 4.09 -16.22 4.20
C MET A 148 5.46 -15.69 3.75
N MET A 149 6.05 -14.74 4.50
CA MET A 149 7.44 -14.28 4.27
C MET A 149 8.45 -15.44 4.38
N LYS A 150 8.29 -16.35 5.36
CA LYS A 150 9.14 -17.54 5.50
C LYS A 150 8.92 -18.53 4.35
N GLU A 151 7.71 -18.62 3.82
CA GLU A 151 7.33 -19.46 2.68
C GLU A 151 7.76 -18.85 1.34
N GLY A 152 8.42 -17.68 1.36
CA GLY A 152 8.97 -17.02 0.17
C GLY A 152 8.03 -16.07 -0.56
N ALA A 153 6.88 -15.73 0.02
CA ALA A 153 6.01 -14.70 -0.54
C ALA A 153 6.73 -13.34 -0.59
N PRO A 154 6.56 -12.56 -1.66
CA PRO A 154 7.27 -11.30 -1.88
C PRO A 154 6.63 -10.14 -1.10
N VAL A 155 6.63 -10.20 0.24
CA VAL A 155 6.06 -9.15 1.09
C VAL A 155 7.01 -7.96 1.20
N PHE A 156 6.47 -6.77 0.92
CA PHE A 156 7.22 -5.51 0.98
C PHE A 156 7.30 -4.90 2.38
N ASN A 157 6.34 -5.21 3.26
CA ASN A 157 6.29 -4.69 4.62
C ASN A 157 7.43 -5.21 5.50
N LEU A 158 7.78 -4.42 6.53
CA LEU A 158 8.86 -4.74 7.46
C LEU A 158 8.32 -5.50 8.67
N LYS A 159 8.73 -6.76 8.82
CA LYS A 159 8.32 -7.61 9.94
C LYS A 159 8.65 -6.99 11.30
N SER A 160 9.77 -6.28 11.41
CA SER A 160 10.19 -5.59 12.65
C SER A 160 9.22 -4.48 13.08
N ALA A 161 8.33 -4.00 12.18
CA ALA A 161 7.31 -3.00 12.52
C ALA A 161 6.03 -3.62 13.11
N PHE A 162 5.77 -4.91 12.93
CA PHE A 162 4.52 -5.56 13.33
C PHE A 162 4.14 -5.36 14.80
N PRO A 163 5.05 -5.53 15.80
CA PRO A 163 4.69 -5.29 17.20
C PRO A 163 4.19 -3.87 17.46
N TYR A 164 4.73 -2.88 16.77
CA TYR A 164 4.31 -1.49 16.90
C TYR A 164 2.94 -1.24 16.27
N LEU A 165 2.65 -1.88 15.13
CA LEU A 165 1.36 -1.79 14.45
C LEU A 165 0.24 -2.50 15.21
N ILE A 166 0.51 -3.68 15.79
CA ILE A 166 -0.45 -4.42 16.62
C ILE A 166 -0.86 -3.58 17.83
N GLU A 167 0.12 -2.94 18.49
CA GLU A 167 -0.11 -2.12 19.69
C GLU A 167 -0.49 -0.67 19.40
N ASN A 168 -0.44 -0.23 18.13
CA ASN A 168 -0.50 1.18 17.73
C ASN A 168 0.48 2.08 18.54
N ARG A 169 1.67 1.55 18.87
CA ARG A 169 2.70 2.23 19.66
C ARG A 169 3.82 2.78 18.80
N PHE A 170 3.49 3.65 17.89
CA PHE A 170 4.45 4.40 17.12
C PHE A 170 3.98 5.85 17.00
N PRO A 171 4.90 6.82 17.02
CA PRO A 171 4.53 8.19 16.79
C PRO A 171 4.10 8.38 15.36
N THR A 172 3.05 9.13 15.16
CA THR A 172 2.55 9.49 13.83
C THR A 172 3.23 10.78 13.36
N PRO A 173 4.11 10.72 12.34
CA PRO A 173 4.81 11.92 11.83
C PRO A 173 3.91 12.68 10.84
N CYS A 174 2.66 12.85 11.20
CA CYS A 174 1.65 13.40 10.30
C CYS A 174 2.03 14.77 9.74
N HIS A 175 2.76 15.60 10.52
CA HIS A 175 3.30 16.89 10.08
C HIS A 175 4.34 16.79 8.94
N GLN A 176 4.90 15.63 8.67
CA GLN A 176 5.84 15.37 7.56
C GLN A 176 5.18 14.73 6.35
N CYS A 177 3.94 14.24 6.50
CA CYS A 177 3.16 13.66 5.44
C CYS A 177 2.28 14.76 4.82
N VAL A 178 2.67 15.23 3.66
CA VAL A 178 1.98 16.32 2.96
C VAL A 178 1.12 15.73 1.85
N VAL A 179 -0.14 16.12 1.81
CA VAL A 179 -1.12 15.71 0.80
C VAL A 179 -1.61 16.93 0.03
N MET A 180 -1.55 16.87 -1.30
CA MET A 180 -2.18 17.84 -2.18
C MET A 180 -3.42 17.21 -2.80
N GLU A 181 -4.58 17.79 -2.53
CA GLU A 181 -5.87 17.36 -3.06
C GLU A 181 -6.68 18.59 -3.50
N ASN A 182 -7.20 18.58 -4.72
CA ASN A 182 -8.01 19.69 -5.27
C ASN A 182 -7.34 21.09 -5.14
N GLY A 183 -6.03 21.14 -5.36
CA GLY A 183 -5.23 22.37 -5.26
C GLY A 183 -5.00 22.88 -3.84
N LYS A 184 -5.39 22.12 -2.81
CA LYS A 184 -5.17 22.45 -1.40
C LYS A 184 -4.08 21.55 -0.83
N LEU A 185 -3.17 22.16 -0.08
CA LEU A 185 -2.13 21.46 0.65
C LEU A 185 -2.62 21.19 2.08
N SER A 186 -2.58 19.94 2.49
CA SER A 186 -2.94 19.50 3.83
C SER A 186 -1.86 18.58 4.41
N THR A 187 -1.93 18.34 5.70
CA THR A 187 -1.04 17.43 6.40
C THR A 187 -1.81 16.14 6.72
N CYS A 188 -1.23 15.00 6.38
CA CYS A 188 -1.80 13.67 6.67
C CYS A 188 -3.25 13.44 6.16
N GLY A 189 -3.63 14.08 5.05
CA GLY A 189 -4.93 13.79 4.43
C GLY A 189 -6.12 13.92 5.38
N ARG A 190 -6.81 12.81 5.68
CA ARG A 190 -8.11 12.82 6.36
C ARG A 190 -8.08 12.51 7.85
N CYS A 191 -6.95 12.06 8.38
CA CYS A 191 -6.89 11.55 9.76
C CYS A 191 -6.74 12.65 10.81
N ILE A 192 -6.04 13.74 10.46
CA ILE A 192 -5.61 14.76 11.42
C ILE A 192 -6.77 15.54 12.04
N ASP A 193 -7.87 15.69 11.29
CA ASP A 193 -9.04 16.45 11.73
C ASP A 193 -10.05 15.60 12.53
N VAL A 194 -9.78 14.29 12.69
CA VAL A 194 -10.63 13.37 13.43
C VAL A 194 -9.98 13.02 14.76
N PRO A 195 -10.53 13.50 15.91
CA PRO A 195 -9.96 13.21 17.22
C PRO A 195 -9.84 11.69 17.48
N GLY A 196 -8.66 11.26 17.97
CA GLY A 196 -8.40 9.86 18.33
C GLY A 196 -8.11 8.93 17.14
N LEU A 197 -8.16 9.43 15.90
CA LEU A 197 -7.93 8.58 14.73
C LEU A 197 -6.44 8.31 14.49
N CYS A 198 -5.57 9.27 14.78
CA CYS A 198 -4.12 9.10 14.66
C CYS A 198 -3.58 7.98 15.54
N GLU A 199 -4.13 7.79 16.72
CA GLU A 199 -3.77 6.72 17.66
C GLU A 199 -4.18 5.33 17.17
N GLN A 200 -5.02 5.29 16.14
CA GLN A 200 -5.51 4.06 15.50
C GLN A 200 -5.04 3.91 14.05
N CYS A 201 -4.01 4.66 13.68
CA CYS A 201 -3.45 4.64 12.32
C CYS A 201 -3.06 3.21 11.90
N GLY A 202 -3.63 2.74 10.81
CA GLY A 202 -3.40 1.40 10.27
C GLY A 202 -2.33 1.34 9.19
N TYR A 203 -1.75 2.46 8.81
CA TYR A 203 -0.77 2.51 7.71
C TYR A 203 0.60 1.96 8.14
N PHE A 204 1.01 0.84 7.58
CA PHE A 204 2.28 0.19 7.89
C PHE A 204 3.47 1.09 7.56
N PHE A 205 3.46 1.74 6.41
CA PHE A 205 4.54 2.64 6.04
C PHE A 205 4.72 3.81 7.03
N VAL A 206 3.66 4.27 7.70
CA VAL A 206 3.76 5.32 8.73
C VAL A 206 4.59 4.83 9.91
N ALA A 207 4.32 3.62 10.39
CA ALA A 207 5.11 3.00 11.46
C ALA A 207 6.57 2.74 11.01
N GLU A 208 6.74 2.16 9.81
CA GLU A 208 8.04 1.80 9.24
C GLU A 208 8.94 3.03 9.08
N TYR A 209 8.46 4.10 8.46
CA TYR A 209 9.24 5.33 8.29
C TYR A 209 9.50 6.08 9.59
N THR A 210 8.52 6.10 10.49
CA THR A 210 8.72 6.74 11.80
C THR A 210 9.82 6.04 12.59
N LEU A 211 9.82 4.73 12.61
CA LEU A 211 10.84 3.93 13.29
C LEU A 211 12.21 4.06 12.60
N LEU A 212 12.22 4.15 11.26
CA LEU A 212 13.42 4.44 10.48
C LEU A 212 14.04 5.78 10.89
N PHE A 213 13.25 6.86 10.88
CA PHE A 213 13.73 8.21 11.22
C PHE A 213 14.14 8.36 12.69
N ARG A 214 13.67 7.47 13.57
CA ARG A 214 14.11 7.37 14.96
C ARG A 214 15.36 6.52 15.15
N GLY A 215 15.95 6.02 14.07
CA GLY A 215 17.19 5.26 14.12
C GLY A 215 17.03 3.84 14.65
N ASN A 216 15.83 3.21 14.53
CA ASN A 216 15.67 1.82 14.92
C ASN A 216 16.54 0.91 14.05
N PRO A 217 17.58 0.23 14.60
CA PRO A 217 18.56 -0.48 13.78
C PRO A 217 17.98 -1.68 13.04
N ARG A 218 16.97 -2.34 13.60
CA ARG A 218 16.31 -3.50 12.94
C ARG A 218 15.51 -3.03 11.72
N ILE A 219 14.77 -1.94 11.88
CA ILE A 219 14.00 -1.33 10.78
C ILE A 219 14.94 -0.83 9.68
N ILE A 220 16.04 -0.15 10.04
CA ILE A 220 17.03 0.36 9.07
C ILE A 220 17.57 -0.81 8.22
N PHE A 221 18.03 -1.87 8.87
CA PHE A 221 18.59 -3.03 8.17
C PHE A 221 17.56 -3.73 7.29
N GLU A 222 16.36 -3.95 7.82
CA GLU A 222 15.28 -4.64 7.10
C GLU A 222 14.80 -3.79 5.93
N MET A 223 14.66 -2.46 6.09
CA MET A 223 14.28 -1.55 5.03
C MET A 223 15.31 -1.54 3.89
N LEU A 224 16.59 -1.41 4.20
CA LEU A 224 17.64 -1.48 3.17
C LEU A 224 17.55 -2.77 2.36
N ARG A 225 17.40 -3.92 3.04
CA ARG A 225 17.27 -5.21 2.38
C ARG A 225 16.02 -5.30 1.49
N THR A 226 14.89 -4.80 1.99
CA THR A 226 13.60 -4.84 1.29
C THR A 226 13.63 -3.92 0.05
N TYR A 227 14.16 -2.70 0.20
CA TYR A 227 14.26 -1.77 -0.91
C TYR A 227 15.22 -2.26 -1.99
N LEU A 228 16.38 -2.78 -1.65
CA LEU A 228 17.31 -3.39 -2.61
C LEU A 228 16.72 -4.60 -3.36
N LYS A 229 15.67 -5.22 -2.79
CA LYS A 229 15.02 -6.38 -3.41
C LYS A 229 13.86 -5.99 -4.33
N TYR A 230 13.11 -4.95 -3.98
CA TYR A 230 11.80 -4.67 -4.59
C TYR A 230 11.71 -3.31 -5.31
N ILE A 231 12.66 -2.41 -5.17
CA ILE A 231 12.79 -1.13 -5.85
C ILE A 231 14.10 -1.05 -6.61
#